data_f21ad42fad94ed7ae0b4a9fdaf415a4c
#
_entry.id   f21ad42fad94ed7ae0b4a9fdaf415a4c
#
_cell.length_a   1.000
_cell.length_b   1.000
_cell.length_c   1.000
_cell.angle_alpha   90.00
_cell.angle_beta   90.00
_cell.angle_gamma   90.00
#
_symmetry.space_group_name_H-M   'P 1'
#
loop_
_entity.id
_entity.type
_entity.pdbx_description
1 polymer ?
#
loop_
_entity_poly.entity_id
_entity_poly.type
_entity_poly.pdbx_seq_one_letter_code
_entity_poly.pdbx_strand_id
1 'polypeptide(L)'
;MATDVRVRIAIIGFGEAGSILGEELARSGHEVVTYDILMDAPATHASMVEKAHRAGVRPADSMATCVEGAQIVLSAVTATASGDVSQQAARTLRPGQFLLDINSVAPATKCANAALVESSGADYVEAAVMAAVPPQRLAVPMLLAGARAHALEPLLRRLGMSVTTVSDQIGTASAIKMCRSILIKGLEALTVECLLAARAFGAEDRVLASLERTFPHMGWADQLPDYLISRVAEHGRRRAAEMREVAATLQAIGLQPLMALATAERQQWLVERLAAAGMTYRTGEPFAWRALADALAQDERGDRP
;
A
#
# COMPACT_ATOMS: atom_id res chain seq x y z
N MET A 1 13.46 -20.41 27.98
CA MET A 1 12.14 -20.71 27.39
C MET A 1 11.40 -19.37 27.34
N ALA A 2 11.28 -18.75 26.14
CA ALA A 2 10.43 -17.58 25.97
C ALA A 2 9.00 -18.07 26.17
N THR A 3 8.28 -17.54 27.15
CA THR A 3 6.84 -17.75 27.32
C THR A 3 6.18 -17.26 26.04
N ASP A 4 5.60 -18.18 25.31
CA ASP A 4 4.83 -17.94 24.09
C ASP A 4 3.55 -17.19 24.49
N VAL A 5 3.64 -15.86 24.56
CA VAL A 5 2.52 -15.02 24.99
C VAL A 5 1.56 -14.94 23.82
N ARG A 6 0.47 -15.70 23.92
CA ARG A 6 -0.64 -15.59 22.96
C ARG A 6 -1.24 -14.19 23.03
N VAL A 7 -1.18 -13.47 21.91
CA VAL A 7 -1.71 -12.11 21.77
C VAL A 7 -3.04 -12.19 21.04
N ARG A 8 -4.03 -11.41 21.48
CA ARG A 8 -5.28 -11.21 20.75
C ARG A 8 -5.16 -9.98 19.87
N ILE A 9 -5.35 -10.17 18.58
CA ILE A 9 -5.18 -9.14 17.54
C ILE A 9 -6.48 -8.99 16.77
N ALA A 10 -6.96 -7.76 16.64
CA ALA A 10 -8.07 -7.41 15.75
C ALA A 10 -7.53 -6.85 14.44
N ILE A 11 -8.18 -7.18 13.32
CA ILE A 11 -7.85 -6.62 12.00
C ILE A 11 -9.12 -5.96 11.44
N ILE A 12 -9.04 -4.66 11.18
CA ILE A 12 -10.09 -3.90 10.52
C ILE A 12 -9.68 -3.72 9.07
N GLY A 13 -10.51 -4.26 8.15
CA GLY A 13 -10.19 -4.39 6.74
C GLY A 13 -9.47 -5.69 6.40
N PHE A 14 -10.16 -6.58 5.68
CA PHE A 14 -9.67 -7.92 5.32
C PHE A 14 -9.44 -8.06 3.81
N GLY A 15 -8.89 -6.97 3.21
CA GLY A 15 -8.44 -6.91 1.83
C GLY A 15 -7.20 -7.78 1.59
N GLU A 16 -6.29 -7.35 0.71
CA GLU A 16 -5.02 -8.06 0.42
C GLU A 16 -4.10 -8.06 1.65
N ALA A 17 -3.74 -6.88 2.16
CA ALA A 17 -2.79 -6.76 3.27
C ALA A 17 -3.34 -7.38 4.56
N GLY A 18 -4.58 -7.04 4.94
CA GLY A 18 -5.20 -7.53 6.18
C GLY A 18 -5.33 -9.05 6.22
N SER A 19 -5.69 -9.68 5.09
CA SER A 19 -5.82 -11.14 5.03
C SER A 19 -4.46 -11.86 5.10
N ILE A 20 -3.43 -11.34 4.43
CA ILE A 20 -2.08 -11.93 4.45
C ILE A 20 -1.47 -11.83 5.86
N LEU A 21 -1.55 -10.66 6.48
CA LEU A 21 -1.01 -10.46 7.84
C LEU A 21 -1.79 -11.27 8.87
N GLY A 22 -3.13 -11.32 8.74
CA GLY A 22 -3.99 -12.10 9.63
C GLY A 22 -3.72 -13.59 9.56
N GLU A 23 -3.56 -14.14 8.36
CA GLU A 23 -3.22 -15.53 8.14
C GLU A 23 -1.89 -15.92 8.82
N GLU A 24 -0.84 -15.11 8.65
CA GLU A 24 0.47 -15.38 9.25
C GLU A 24 0.43 -15.31 10.78
N LEU A 25 -0.27 -14.31 11.32
CA LEU A 25 -0.43 -14.17 12.78
C LEU A 25 -1.22 -15.34 13.36
N ALA A 26 -2.29 -15.79 12.69
CA ALA A 26 -3.05 -16.96 13.11
C ALA A 26 -2.21 -18.26 13.03
N ARG A 27 -1.43 -18.44 11.97
CA ARG A 27 -0.49 -19.58 11.83
C ARG A 27 0.58 -19.60 12.93
N SER A 28 0.97 -18.43 13.42
CA SER A 28 1.92 -18.28 14.53
C SER A 28 1.28 -18.53 15.92
N GLY A 29 0.02 -18.98 15.96
CA GLY A 29 -0.68 -19.36 17.21
C GLY A 29 -1.37 -18.22 17.95
N HIS A 30 -1.43 -17.02 17.37
CA HIS A 30 -2.13 -15.88 17.97
C HIS A 30 -3.65 -15.96 17.73
N GLU A 31 -4.43 -15.31 18.61
CA GLU A 31 -5.86 -15.16 18.40
C GLU A 31 -6.12 -13.96 17.48
N VAL A 32 -6.57 -14.23 16.25
CA VAL A 32 -6.84 -13.18 15.28
C VAL A 32 -8.34 -13.11 14.97
N VAL A 33 -8.89 -11.91 15.10
CA VAL A 33 -10.29 -11.59 14.79
C VAL A 33 -10.31 -10.54 13.70
N THR A 34 -11.24 -10.61 12.76
CA THR A 34 -11.32 -9.59 11.69
C THR A 34 -12.76 -9.10 11.50
N TYR A 35 -12.85 -7.84 11.10
CA TYR A 35 -14.05 -7.22 10.57
C TYR A 35 -13.71 -6.44 9.30
N ASP A 36 -14.56 -6.62 8.29
CA ASP A 36 -14.51 -5.84 7.05
C ASP A 36 -15.94 -5.40 6.72
N ILE A 37 -16.12 -4.16 6.25
CA ILE A 37 -17.43 -3.61 5.91
C ILE A 37 -18.15 -4.44 4.83
N LEU A 38 -17.41 -5.17 4.00
CA LEU A 38 -17.98 -6.11 3.03
C LEU A 38 -18.69 -7.31 3.68
N MET A 39 -18.48 -7.53 4.99
CA MET A 39 -19.23 -8.53 5.76
C MET A 39 -20.66 -8.07 6.07
N ASP A 40 -20.95 -6.77 6.02
CA ASP A 40 -22.30 -6.24 6.27
C ASP A 40 -23.21 -6.37 5.05
N ALA A 41 -22.64 -6.47 3.86
CA ALA A 41 -23.41 -6.55 2.62
C ALA A 41 -23.78 -8.01 2.29
N PRO A 42 -25.08 -8.35 2.09
CA PRO A 42 -25.51 -9.73 1.80
C PRO A 42 -24.79 -10.38 0.61
N ALA A 43 -24.45 -9.57 -0.40
CA ALA A 43 -23.79 -10.06 -1.63
C ALA A 43 -22.34 -10.53 -1.41
N THR A 44 -21.65 -10.01 -0.40
CA THR A 44 -20.23 -10.28 -0.13
C THR A 44 -19.98 -10.98 1.19
N HIS A 45 -20.96 -11.01 2.09
CA HIS A 45 -20.87 -11.59 3.42
C HIS A 45 -20.27 -13.01 3.41
N ALA A 46 -20.92 -13.93 2.70
CA ALA A 46 -20.50 -15.34 2.69
C ALA A 46 -19.08 -15.53 2.19
N SER A 47 -18.67 -14.81 1.14
CA SER A 47 -17.32 -14.90 0.57
C SER A 47 -16.25 -14.32 1.51
N MET A 48 -16.58 -13.26 2.25
CA MET A 48 -15.65 -12.64 3.21
C MET A 48 -15.50 -13.49 4.46
N VAL A 49 -16.57 -14.08 4.98
CA VAL A 49 -16.55 -15.03 6.10
C VAL A 49 -15.73 -16.27 5.73
N GLU A 50 -15.94 -16.84 4.55
CA GLU A 50 -15.14 -17.97 4.06
C GLU A 50 -13.67 -17.62 3.89
N LYS A 51 -13.37 -16.40 3.39
CA LYS A 51 -11.98 -15.89 3.28
C LYS A 51 -11.31 -15.83 4.65
N ALA A 52 -12.01 -15.34 5.68
CA ALA A 52 -11.49 -15.28 7.04
C ALA A 52 -11.22 -16.68 7.60
N HIS A 53 -12.15 -17.63 7.45
CA HIS A 53 -11.98 -19.00 7.92
C HIS A 53 -10.83 -19.71 7.24
N ARG A 54 -10.64 -19.56 5.91
CA ARG A 54 -9.49 -20.12 5.18
C ARG A 54 -8.15 -19.60 5.68
N ALA A 55 -8.12 -18.34 6.13
CA ALA A 55 -6.94 -17.74 6.75
C ALA A 55 -6.74 -18.14 8.22
N GLY A 56 -7.62 -18.95 8.81
CA GLY A 56 -7.59 -19.30 10.24
C GLY A 56 -7.94 -18.11 11.14
N VAL A 57 -8.63 -17.10 10.62
CA VAL A 57 -9.01 -15.87 11.31
C VAL A 57 -10.50 -15.91 11.64
N ARG A 58 -10.88 -15.51 12.83
CA ARG A 58 -12.28 -15.47 13.25
C ARG A 58 -12.97 -14.21 12.71
N PRO A 59 -14.03 -14.31 11.90
CA PRO A 59 -14.83 -13.15 11.51
C PRO A 59 -15.64 -12.63 12.71
N ALA A 60 -15.88 -11.33 12.75
CA ALA A 60 -16.73 -10.65 13.72
C ALA A 60 -17.89 -9.94 13.01
N ASP A 61 -19.04 -9.87 13.69
CA ASP A 61 -20.28 -9.28 13.16
C ASP A 61 -20.25 -7.74 13.16
N SER A 62 -19.27 -7.13 13.84
CA SER A 62 -19.11 -5.69 13.92
C SER A 62 -17.69 -5.30 14.30
N MET A 63 -17.32 -4.03 14.06
CA MET A 63 -16.05 -3.50 14.53
C MET A 63 -15.94 -3.59 16.07
N ALA A 64 -17.01 -3.29 16.80
CA ALA A 64 -17.01 -3.35 18.25
C ALA A 64 -16.66 -4.74 18.77
N THR A 65 -17.29 -5.78 18.22
CA THR A 65 -17.03 -7.18 18.58
C THR A 65 -15.62 -7.61 18.16
N CYS A 66 -15.13 -7.08 17.03
CA CYS A 66 -13.78 -7.37 16.53
C CYS A 66 -12.70 -6.90 17.50
N VAL A 67 -12.79 -5.66 17.97
CA VAL A 67 -11.75 -5.02 18.80
C VAL A 67 -11.84 -5.36 20.28
N GLU A 68 -12.92 -6.01 20.72
CA GLU A 68 -13.13 -6.37 22.12
C GLU A 68 -12.02 -7.29 22.64
N GLY A 69 -11.32 -6.85 23.69
CA GLY A 69 -10.22 -7.59 24.32
C GLY A 69 -8.94 -7.72 23.47
N ALA A 70 -8.87 -7.10 22.29
CA ALA A 70 -7.66 -7.07 21.50
C ALA A 70 -6.60 -6.17 22.14
N GLN A 71 -5.35 -6.62 22.18
CA GLN A 71 -4.21 -5.79 22.59
C GLN A 71 -3.74 -4.89 21.44
N ILE A 72 -3.81 -5.41 20.21
CA ILE A 72 -3.44 -4.70 18.99
C ILE A 72 -4.63 -4.72 18.05
N VAL A 73 -4.99 -3.56 17.53
CA VAL A 73 -5.99 -3.38 16.47
C VAL A 73 -5.25 -2.87 15.22
N LEU A 74 -5.14 -3.71 14.20
CA LEU A 74 -4.49 -3.38 12.95
C LEU A 74 -5.53 -2.84 11.97
N SER A 75 -5.36 -1.59 11.52
CA SER A 75 -6.20 -0.98 10.49
C SER A 75 -5.55 -1.14 9.12
N ALA A 76 -6.20 -1.89 8.21
CA ALA A 76 -5.72 -2.22 6.87
C ALA A 76 -6.81 -1.96 5.81
N VAL A 77 -7.34 -0.74 5.79
CA VAL A 77 -8.43 -0.31 4.91
C VAL A 77 -7.92 0.57 3.77
N THR A 78 -8.80 0.98 2.87
CA THR A 78 -8.46 1.94 1.80
C THR A 78 -8.18 3.33 2.37
N ALA A 79 -7.43 4.15 1.64
CA ALA A 79 -7.15 5.54 2.03
C ALA A 79 -8.44 6.33 2.30
N THR A 80 -9.45 6.14 1.46
CA THR A 80 -10.74 6.83 1.58
C THR A 80 -11.54 6.44 2.82
N ALA A 81 -11.38 5.21 3.33
CA ALA A 81 -12.08 4.72 4.52
C ALA A 81 -11.34 4.99 5.84
N SER A 82 -10.08 5.42 5.78
CA SER A 82 -9.19 5.52 6.94
C SER A 82 -9.73 6.46 8.03
N GLY A 83 -10.30 7.60 7.65
CA GLY A 83 -10.89 8.57 8.59
C GLY A 83 -12.14 8.03 9.29
N ASP A 84 -13.06 7.44 8.54
CA ASP A 84 -14.30 6.85 9.08
C ASP A 84 -14.00 5.69 10.03
N VAL A 85 -13.03 4.85 9.67
CA VAL A 85 -12.56 3.76 10.53
C VAL A 85 -11.96 4.28 11.82
N SER A 86 -11.14 5.33 11.78
CA SER A 86 -10.57 5.95 12.98
C SER A 86 -11.64 6.58 13.87
N GLN A 87 -12.67 7.20 13.28
CA GLN A 87 -13.81 7.74 14.02
C GLN A 87 -14.63 6.64 14.70
N GLN A 88 -14.85 5.51 14.04
CA GLN A 88 -15.54 4.35 14.63
C GLN A 88 -14.67 3.70 15.71
N ALA A 89 -13.37 3.54 15.48
CA ALA A 89 -12.42 3.01 16.44
C ALA A 89 -12.40 3.83 17.73
N ALA A 90 -12.42 5.15 17.64
CA ALA A 90 -12.47 6.04 18.81
C ALA A 90 -13.70 5.80 19.72
N ARG A 91 -14.79 5.26 19.19
CA ARG A 91 -16.00 4.93 19.99
C ARG A 91 -15.92 3.56 20.66
N THR A 92 -15.07 2.67 20.17
CA THR A 92 -15.03 1.25 20.54
C THR A 92 -13.77 0.88 21.31
N LEU A 93 -12.64 1.51 21.00
CA LEU A 93 -11.37 1.25 21.68
C LEU A 93 -11.37 1.71 23.14
N ARG A 94 -10.48 1.11 23.91
CA ARG A 94 -10.32 1.34 25.35
C ARG A 94 -8.87 1.64 25.70
N PRO A 95 -8.58 2.30 26.83
CA PRO A 95 -7.22 2.47 27.33
C PRO A 95 -6.45 1.15 27.39
N GLY A 96 -5.19 1.18 26.96
CA GLY A 96 -4.30 0.03 26.91
C GLY A 96 -4.36 -0.80 25.63
N GLN A 97 -5.24 -0.46 24.67
CA GLN A 97 -5.23 -1.01 23.33
C GLN A 97 -4.39 -0.13 22.39
N PHE A 98 -3.68 -0.76 21.47
CA PHE A 98 -2.96 -0.07 20.38
C PHE A 98 -3.76 -0.15 19.10
N LEU A 99 -3.97 0.99 18.42
CA LEU A 99 -4.35 1.02 17.02
C LEU A 99 -3.08 1.17 16.17
N LEU A 100 -2.71 0.13 15.42
CA LEU A 100 -1.65 0.13 14.43
C LEU A 100 -2.25 0.45 13.06
N ASP A 101 -2.09 1.68 12.58
CA ASP A 101 -2.64 2.14 11.29
C ASP A 101 -1.62 1.95 10.16
N ILE A 102 -1.80 0.92 9.32
CA ILE A 102 -0.95 0.63 8.13
C ILE A 102 -1.47 1.27 6.84
N ASN A 103 -2.54 2.09 6.90
CA ASN A 103 -3.16 2.68 5.73
C ASN A 103 -2.21 3.68 5.04
N SER A 104 -2.24 3.74 3.72
CA SER A 104 -1.38 4.64 2.95
C SER A 104 -2.10 5.97 2.70
N VAL A 105 -2.03 6.88 3.67
CA VAL A 105 -2.63 8.21 3.64
C VAL A 105 -1.61 9.30 3.97
N ALA A 106 -1.95 10.56 3.67
CA ALA A 106 -1.10 11.72 3.94
C ALA A 106 -0.78 11.88 5.44
N PRO A 107 0.37 12.47 5.81
CA PRO A 107 0.74 12.74 7.20
C PRO A 107 -0.33 13.50 8.00
N ALA A 108 -0.96 14.50 7.40
CA ALA A 108 -2.04 15.26 8.03
C ALA A 108 -3.24 14.36 8.38
N THR A 109 -3.59 13.41 7.52
CA THR A 109 -4.65 12.42 7.79
C THR A 109 -4.27 11.51 8.95
N LYS A 110 -3.00 11.07 9.03
CA LYS A 110 -2.50 10.29 10.18
C LYS A 110 -2.63 11.07 11.49
N CYS A 111 -2.26 12.35 11.49
CA CYS A 111 -2.40 13.22 12.67
C CYS A 111 -3.87 13.37 13.09
N ALA A 112 -4.79 13.60 12.12
CA ALA A 112 -6.21 13.69 12.42
C ALA A 112 -6.79 12.38 12.98
N ASN A 113 -6.40 11.23 12.39
CA ASN A 113 -6.81 9.90 12.87
C ASN A 113 -6.27 9.63 14.29
N ALA A 114 -5.03 10.00 14.57
CA ALA A 114 -4.43 9.86 15.89
C ALA A 114 -5.23 10.65 16.94
N ALA A 115 -5.53 11.91 16.67
CA ALA A 115 -6.31 12.76 17.59
C ALA A 115 -7.70 12.15 17.91
N LEU A 116 -8.36 11.55 16.91
CA LEU A 116 -9.63 10.84 17.11
C LEU A 116 -9.46 9.63 18.03
N VAL A 117 -8.49 8.75 17.74
CA VAL A 117 -8.29 7.50 18.45
C VAL A 117 -7.82 7.75 19.88
N GLU A 118 -6.86 8.65 20.07
CA GLU A 118 -6.31 8.97 21.39
C GLU A 118 -7.33 9.62 22.33
N SER A 119 -8.39 10.23 21.78
CA SER A 119 -9.51 10.73 22.59
C SER A 119 -10.25 9.63 23.35
N SER A 120 -10.15 8.38 22.94
CA SER A 120 -10.70 7.20 23.65
C SER A 120 -9.79 6.69 24.78
N GLY A 121 -8.57 7.20 24.89
CA GLY A 121 -7.53 6.70 25.77
C GLY A 121 -6.73 5.51 25.19
N ALA A 122 -7.03 5.06 23.99
CA ALA A 122 -6.21 4.08 23.26
C ALA A 122 -4.97 4.74 22.68
N ASP A 123 -3.90 3.97 22.45
CA ASP A 123 -2.65 4.43 21.87
C ASP A 123 -2.70 4.30 20.32
N TYR A 124 -2.43 5.39 19.60
CA TYR A 124 -2.31 5.33 18.16
C TYR A 124 -0.83 5.23 17.74
N VAL A 125 -0.54 4.31 16.82
CA VAL A 125 0.77 4.16 16.17
C VAL A 125 0.57 4.08 14.67
N GLU A 126 1.16 5.03 13.93
CA GLU A 126 1.20 4.91 12.47
C GLU A 126 2.25 3.90 12.02
N ALA A 127 1.96 3.18 10.97
CA ALA A 127 2.93 2.34 10.27
C ALA A 127 2.92 2.62 8.77
N ALA A 128 4.08 2.94 8.22
CA ALA A 128 4.27 3.07 6.78
C ALA A 128 4.85 1.78 6.22
N VAL A 129 4.06 1.04 5.44
CA VAL A 129 4.48 -0.17 4.74
C VAL A 129 5.39 0.20 3.57
N MET A 130 6.65 -0.23 3.58
CA MET A 130 7.70 0.25 2.67
C MET A 130 7.92 -0.61 1.43
N ALA A 131 7.22 -1.76 1.32
CA ALA A 131 7.27 -2.66 0.17
C ALA A 131 5.90 -3.29 -0.10
N ALA A 132 5.78 -4.11 -1.14
CA ALA A 132 4.58 -4.92 -1.39
C ALA A 132 4.44 -6.01 -0.31
N VAL A 133 3.22 -6.17 0.23
CA VAL A 133 2.96 -7.16 1.28
C VAL A 133 3.07 -8.61 0.78
N PRO A 134 2.51 -8.99 -0.39
CA PRO A 134 2.45 -10.39 -0.80
C PRO A 134 3.78 -11.16 -0.78
N PRO A 135 4.91 -10.64 -1.35
CA PRO A 135 6.16 -11.41 -1.36
C PRO A 135 6.79 -11.59 0.01
N GLN A 136 6.63 -10.60 0.89
CA GLN A 136 7.32 -10.55 2.19
C GLN A 136 6.40 -10.90 3.36
N ARG A 137 5.10 -10.87 3.13
CA ARG A 137 4.06 -11.23 4.11
C ARG A 137 4.26 -10.47 5.44
N LEU A 138 4.37 -11.17 6.56
CA LEU A 138 4.56 -10.56 7.88
C LEU A 138 5.91 -9.85 8.04
N ALA A 139 6.93 -10.27 7.27
CA ALA A 139 8.26 -9.67 7.27
C ALA A 139 8.37 -8.40 6.39
N VAL A 140 7.26 -7.89 5.84
CA VAL A 140 7.28 -6.65 5.07
C VAL A 140 7.82 -5.50 5.92
N PRO A 141 8.84 -4.72 5.44
CA PRO A 141 9.39 -3.64 6.22
C PRO A 141 8.37 -2.53 6.49
N MET A 142 8.24 -2.13 7.74
CA MET A 142 7.37 -1.03 8.15
C MET A 142 8.14 -0.02 9.02
N LEU A 143 7.91 1.25 8.78
CA LEU A 143 8.37 2.33 9.64
C LEU A 143 7.24 2.71 10.59
N LEU A 144 7.53 2.80 11.88
CA LEU A 144 6.58 3.20 12.91
C LEU A 144 6.85 4.64 13.35
N ALA A 145 5.77 5.37 13.68
CA ALA A 145 5.87 6.62 14.41
C ALA A 145 4.66 6.83 15.34
N GLY A 146 4.88 7.62 16.38
CA GLY A 146 3.91 7.93 17.43
C GLY A 146 4.51 7.83 18.82
N ALA A 147 3.92 8.55 19.78
CA ALA A 147 4.42 8.63 21.15
C ALA A 147 4.62 7.26 21.83
N ARG A 148 3.85 6.25 21.41
CA ARG A 148 3.91 4.88 21.94
C ARG A 148 4.56 3.87 20.98
N ALA A 149 5.13 4.32 19.85
CA ALA A 149 5.72 3.43 18.86
C ALA A 149 6.87 2.59 19.44
N HIS A 150 7.76 3.19 20.23
CA HIS A 150 8.85 2.46 20.92
C HIS A 150 8.35 1.40 21.92
N ALA A 151 7.18 1.60 22.52
CA ALA A 151 6.59 0.62 23.44
C ALA A 151 5.96 -0.56 22.67
N LEU A 152 5.38 -0.31 21.49
CA LEU A 152 4.75 -1.32 20.66
C LEU A 152 5.76 -2.13 19.82
N GLU A 153 6.86 -1.53 19.37
CA GLU A 153 7.86 -2.16 18.48
C GLU A 153 8.35 -3.53 18.99
N PRO A 154 8.76 -3.71 20.26
CA PRO A 154 9.23 -5.01 20.73
C PRO A 154 8.15 -6.10 20.66
N LEU A 155 6.88 -5.75 20.86
CA LEU A 155 5.77 -6.68 20.73
C LEU A 155 5.57 -7.09 19.25
N LEU A 156 5.54 -6.14 18.33
CA LEU A 156 5.40 -6.42 16.90
C LEU A 156 6.55 -7.28 16.36
N ARG A 157 7.78 -7.04 16.82
CA ARG A 157 8.95 -7.86 16.47
C ARG A 157 8.81 -9.30 16.99
N ARG A 158 8.31 -9.51 18.21
CA ARG A 158 8.01 -10.86 18.72
C ARG A 158 6.92 -11.57 17.92
N LEU A 159 5.99 -10.82 17.31
CA LEU A 159 4.98 -11.36 16.40
C LEU A 159 5.56 -11.69 15.01
N GLY A 160 6.86 -11.49 14.77
CA GLY A 160 7.53 -11.76 13.49
C GLY A 160 7.45 -10.61 12.47
N MET A 161 6.97 -9.42 12.89
CA MET A 161 6.89 -8.25 11.99
C MET A 161 8.25 -7.53 11.89
N SER A 162 8.58 -7.09 10.68
CA SER A 162 9.77 -6.27 10.41
C SER A 162 9.44 -4.79 10.56
N VAL A 163 9.63 -4.27 11.77
CA VAL A 163 9.27 -2.89 12.13
C VAL A 163 10.46 -2.12 12.67
N THR A 164 10.48 -0.80 12.44
CA THR A 164 11.49 0.13 12.98
C THR A 164 10.81 1.44 13.33
N THR A 165 10.91 1.86 14.59
CA THR A 165 10.43 3.17 15.03
C THR A 165 11.40 4.27 14.54
N VAL A 166 10.85 5.28 13.86
CA VAL A 166 11.61 6.40 13.27
C VAL A 166 11.35 7.73 13.96
N SER A 167 10.26 7.85 14.72
CA SER A 167 9.89 9.08 15.44
C SER A 167 8.84 8.80 16.50
N ASP A 168 8.76 9.66 17.50
CA ASP A 168 7.64 9.78 18.43
C ASP A 168 6.49 10.66 17.88
N GLN A 169 6.72 11.34 16.75
CA GLN A 169 5.74 12.23 16.13
C GLN A 169 4.98 11.53 15.01
N ILE A 170 3.65 11.51 15.13
CA ILE A 170 2.75 11.03 14.08
C ILE A 170 2.95 11.87 12.81
N GLY A 171 2.88 11.22 11.66
CA GLY A 171 3.09 11.82 10.34
C GLY A 171 4.51 11.62 9.79
N THR A 172 5.50 11.30 10.64
CA THR A 172 6.89 11.15 10.20
C THR A 172 7.10 9.92 9.31
N ALA A 173 6.56 8.76 9.68
CA ALA A 173 6.73 7.53 8.90
C ALA A 173 6.01 7.63 7.55
N SER A 174 4.79 8.18 7.52
CA SER A 174 4.06 8.45 6.27
C SER A 174 4.77 9.50 5.41
N ALA A 175 5.34 10.57 5.98
CA ALA A 175 6.11 11.55 5.23
C ALA A 175 7.32 10.92 4.51
N ILE A 176 8.09 10.08 5.21
CA ILE A 176 9.21 9.34 4.60
C ILE A 176 8.73 8.52 3.40
N LYS A 177 7.63 7.76 3.57
CA LYS A 177 7.04 6.97 2.48
C LYS A 177 6.57 7.85 1.32
N MET A 178 5.89 8.97 1.60
CA MET A 178 5.38 9.87 0.56
C MET A 178 6.51 10.52 -0.24
N CYS A 179 7.53 11.06 0.42
CA CYS A 179 8.70 11.63 -0.24
C CYS A 179 9.41 10.59 -1.14
N ARG A 180 9.64 9.37 -0.61
CA ARG A 180 10.23 8.28 -1.40
C ARG A 180 9.38 7.93 -2.62
N SER A 181 8.06 7.97 -2.50
CA SER A 181 7.13 7.64 -3.58
C SER A 181 7.24 8.57 -4.78
N ILE A 182 7.61 9.84 -4.60
CA ILE A 182 7.84 10.80 -5.70
C ILE A 182 8.92 10.24 -6.63
N LEU A 183 10.03 9.82 -6.07
CA LEU A 183 11.16 9.33 -6.87
C LEU A 183 10.86 7.97 -7.52
N ILE A 184 10.39 7.01 -6.75
CA ILE A 184 10.13 5.64 -7.23
C ILE A 184 9.06 5.62 -8.34
N LYS A 185 7.91 6.23 -8.08
CA LYS A 185 6.80 6.23 -9.04
C LYS A 185 7.01 7.26 -10.16
N GLY A 186 7.75 8.32 -9.88
CA GLY A 186 8.21 9.26 -10.90
C GLY A 186 9.12 8.59 -11.92
N LEU A 187 10.08 7.78 -11.47
CA LEU A 187 10.95 7.02 -12.35
C LEU A 187 10.15 6.05 -13.24
N GLU A 188 9.16 5.36 -12.67
CA GLU A 188 8.26 4.49 -13.44
C GLU A 188 7.51 5.28 -14.53
N ALA A 189 6.92 6.43 -14.18
CA ALA A 189 6.18 7.26 -15.11
C ALA A 189 7.07 7.85 -16.24
N LEU A 190 8.27 8.34 -15.88
CA LEU A 190 9.27 8.84 -16.83
C LEU A 190 9.74 7.72 -17.78
N THR A 191 9.93 6.50 -17.26
CA THR A 191 10.34 5.36 -18.08
C THR A 191 9.26 4.99 -19.10
N VAL A 192 7.99 4.97 -18.70
CA VAL A 192 6.86 4.76 -19.62
C VAL A 192 6.90 5.79 -20.74
N GLU A 193 6.98 7.08 -20.40
CA GLU A 193 6.97 8.16 -21.41
C GLU A 193 8.18 8.10 -22.32
N CYS A 194 9.38 7.98 -21.77
CA CYS A 194 10.63 7.93 -22.52
C CYS A 194 10.68 6.76 -23.50
N LEU A 195 10.37 5.55 -23.04
CA LEU A 195 10.56 4.36 -23.86
C LEU A 195 9.44 4.15 -24.88
N LEU A 196 8.21 4.57 -24.59
CA LEU A 196 7.15 4.59 -25.61
C LEU A 196 7.48 5.59 -26.73
N ALA A 197 7.96 6.79 -26.39
CA ALA A 197 8.41 7.77 -27.39
C ALA A 197 9.61 7.26 -28.18
N ALA A 198 10.64 6.73 -27.52
CA ALA A 198 11.82 6.17 -28.18
C ALA A 198 11.45 5.04 -29.16
N ARG A 199 10.52 4.16 -28.77
CA ARG A 199 10.00 3.09 -29.62
C ARG A 199 9.29 3.61 -30.86
N ALA A 200 8.47 4.66 -30.72
CA ALA A 200 7.78 5.29 -31.84
C ALA A 200 8.76 5.87 -32.91
N PHE A 201 9.96 6.28 -32.49
CA PHE A 201 11.03 6.76 -33.36
C PHE A 201 12.03 5.67 -33.78
N GLY A 202 11.91 4.42 -33.33
CA GLY A 202 12.87 3.34 -33.57
C GLY A 202 14.24 3.60 -32.94
N ALA A 203 14.30 4.35 -31.85
CA ALA A 203 15.52 4.82 -31.19
C ALA A 203 15.80 4.19 -29.84
N GLU A 204 14.95 3.26 -29.38
CA GLU A 204 14.96 2.73 -28.01
C GLU A 204 16.28 2.08 -27.61
N ASP A 205 16.93 1.32 -28.50
CA ASP A 205 18.22 0.67 -28.17
C ASP A 205 19.34 1.70 -27.94
N ARG A 206 19.33 2.81 -28.69
CA ARG A 206 20.28 3.90 -28.50
C ARG A 206 20.02 4.68 -27.22
N VAL A 207 18.75 4.89 -26.90
CA VAL A 207 18.35 5.54 -25.63
C VAL A 207 18.76 4.68 -24.45
N LEU A 208 18.45 3.38 -24.46
CA LEU A 208 18.82 2.44 -23.39
C LEU A 208 20.34 2.37 -23.20
N ALA A 209 21.10 2.24 -24.29
CA ALA A 209 22.55 2.24 -24.24
C ALA A 209 23.15 3.56 -23.70
N SER A 210 22.49 4.69 -23.97
CA SER A 210 22.88 5.99 -23.42
C SER A 210 22.59 6.08 -21.91
N LEU A 211 21.42 5.62 -21.49
CA LEU A 211 21.04 5.58 -20.07
C LEU A 211 21.95 4.65 -19.27
N GLU A 212 22.33 3.49 -19.81
CA GLU A 212 23.25 2.57 -19.13
C GLU A 212 24.63 3.20 -18.93
N ARG A 213 25.12 4.02 -19.88
CA ARG A 213 26.39 4.77 -19.70
C ARG A 213 26.28 5.89 -18.66
N THR A 214 25.10 6.56 -18.61
CA THR A 214 24.88 7.68 -17.68
C THR A 214 24.64 7.18 -16.25
N PHE A 215 23.96 6.06 -16.11
CA PHE A 215 23.60 5.44 -14.84
C PHE A 215 24.05 3.96 -14.84
N PRO A 216 25.38 3.70 -14.75
CA PRO A 216 25.91 2.35 -14.83
C PRO A 216 25.38 1.48 -13.69
N HIS A 217 25.16 0.20 -13.97
CA HIS A 217 24.67 -0.81 -13.03
C HIS A 217 23.20 -0.68 -12.63
N MET A 218 22.41 0.20 -13.23
CA MET A 218 20.97 0.23 -13.00
C MET A 218 20.19 -0.82 -13.81
N GLY A 219 20.79 -1.37 -14.87
CA GLY A 219 20.16 -2.39 -15.73
C GLY A 219 19.23 -1.82 -16.80
N TRP A 220 19.49 -0.62 -17.30
CA TRP A 220 18.73 -0.01 -18.40
C TRP A 220 18.76 -0.83 -19.69
N ALA A 221 19.88 -1.50 -19.96
CA ALA A 221 20.03 -2.39 -21.10
C ALA A 221 19.50 -3.82 -20.85
N ASP A 222 18.99 -4.11 -19.65
CA ASP A 222 18.54 -5.44 -19.21
C ASP A 222 17.09 -5.38 -18.69
N GLN A 223 16.84 -5.67 -17.43
CA GLN A 223 15.51 -5.91 -16.86
C GLN A 223 14.80 -4.67 -16.32
N LEU A 224 15.52 -3.57 -16.09
CA LEU A 224 14.94 -2.39 -15.44
C LEU A 224 13.74 -1.81 -16.22
N PRO A 225 13.78 -1.65 -17.57
CA PRO A 225 12.64 -1.13 -18.32
C PRO A 225 11.39 -2.00 -18.17
N ASP A 226 11.54 -3.33 -18.29
CA ASP A 226 10.43 -4.27 -18.10
C ASP A 226 9.86 -4.18 -16.67
N TYR A 227 10.73 -4.15 -15.67
CA TYR A 227 10.32 -4.01 -14.29
C TYR A 227 9.54 -2.70 -14.05
N LEU A 228 10.07 -1.54 -14.46
CA LEU A 228 9.44 -0.25 -14.19
C LEU A 228 8.09 -0.11 -14.91
N ILE A 229 7.99 -0.53 -16.16
CA ILE A 229 6.76 -0.42 -16.96
C ILE A 229 5.72 -1.45 -16.49
N SER A 230 6.11 -2.69 -16.15
CA SER A 230 5.18 -3.68 -15.60
C SER A 230 4.51 -3.19 -14.31
N ARG A 231 5.25 -2.49 -13.44
CA ARG A 231 4.69 -1.91 -12.22
C ARG A 231 3.55 -0.92 -12.49
N VAL A 232 3.63 -0.17 -13.59
CA VAL A 232 2.55 0.74 -14.02
C VAL A 232 1.41 -0.06 -14.66
N ALA A 233 1.72 -0.99 -15.56
CA ALA A 233 0.72 -1.80 -16.25
C ALA A 233 -0.18 -2.60 -15.27
N GLU A 234 0.42 -3.18 -14.22
CA GLU A 234 -0.29 -3.98 -13.21
C GLU A 234 -1.02 -3.13 -12.16
N HIS A 235 -0.42 -2.03 -11.72
CA HIS A 235 -0.83 -1.32 -10.52
C HIS A 235 -1.10 0.17 -10.71
N GLY A 236 -1.04 0.70 -11.93
CA GLY A 236 -1.06 2.13 -12.21
C GLY A 236 -2.26 2.85 -11.61
N ARG A 237 -3.45 2.25 -11.61
CA ARG A 237 -4.65 2.86 -11.02
C ARG A 237 -4.50 3.12 -9.51
N ARG A 238 -4.02 2.13 -8.75
CA ARG A 238 -3.73 2.27 -7.31
C ARG A 238 -2.58 3.26 -7.08
N ARG A 239 -1.52 3.18 -7.87
CA ARG A 239 -0.34 4.05 -7.77
C ARG A 239 -0.67 5.51 -8.11
N ALA A 240 -1.56 5.76 -9.07
CA ALA A 240 -2.08 7.10 -9.36
C ALA A 240 -2.81 7.70 -8.14
N ALA A 241 -3.66 6.91 -7.46
CA ALA A 241 -4.31 7.35 -6.23
C ALA A 241 -3.29 7.66 -5.13
N GLU A 242 -2.29 6.81 -4.93
CA GLU A 242 -1.20 7.05 -3.97
C GLU A 242 -0.40 8.33 -4.31
N MET A 243 -0.20 8.65 -5.60
CA MET A 243 0.50 9.88 -5.99
C MET A 243 -0.36 11.14 -5.79
N ARG A 244 -1.69 11.04 -5.80
CA ARG A 244 -2.58 12.15 -5.39
C ARG A 244 -2.47 12.44 -3.88
N GLU A 245 -2.32 11.40 -3.04
CA GLU A 245 -2.02 11.57 -1.61
C GLU A 245 -0.65 12.25 -1.40
N VAL A 246 0.35 11.90 -2.21
CA VAL A 246 1.66 12.59 -2.22
C VAL A 246 1.48 14.06 -2.59
N ALA A 247 0.68 14.36 -3.62
CA ALA A 247 0.43 15.73 -4.05
C ALA A 247 -0.23 16.57 -2.93
N ALA A 248 -1.24 16.02 -2.26
CA ALA A 248 -1.86 16.66 -1.11
C ALA A 248 -0.87 16.90 0.04
N THR A 249 0.03 15.95 0.29
CA THR A 249 1.11 16.07 1.28
C THR A 249 2.04 17.24 0.97
N LEU A 250 2.45 17.40 -0.30
CA LEU A 250 3.31 18.51 -0.73
C LEU A 250 2.60 19.86 -0.63
N GLN A 251 1.33 19.92 -1.04
CA GLN A 251 0.52 21.13 -0.91
C GLN A 251 0.39 21.59 0.54
N ALA A 252 0.22 20.66 1.47
CA ALA A 252 0.10 20.97 2.90
C ALA A 252 1.34 21.66 3.49
N ILE A 253 2.51 21.50 2.87
CA ILE A 253 3.77 22.17 3.26
C ILE A 253 4.13 23.34 2.33
N GLY A 254 3.20 23.78 1.47
CA GLY A 254 3.41 24.89 0.54
C GLY A 254 4.26 24.57 -0.69
N LEU A 255 4.58 23.31 -0.96
CA LEU A 255 5.33 22.89 -2.14
C LEU A 255 4.38 22.53 -3.29
N GLN A 256 4.62 23.12 -4.49
CA GLN A 256 3.83 22.77 -5.68
C GLN A 256 4.09 21.31 -6.11
N PRO A 257 3.05 20.45 -6.23
CA PRO A 257 3.21 19.02 -6.48
C PRO A 257 3.29 18.67 -7.98
N LEU A 258 4.07 19.41 -8.78
CA LEU A 258 4.10 19.28 -10.24
C LEU A 258 4.41 17.84 -10.69
N MET A 259 5.48 17.26 -10.19
CA MET A 259 5.90 15.91 -10.57
C MET A 259 4.98 14.83 -10.00
N ALA A 260 4.42 15.03 -8.82
CA ALA A 260 3.49 14.08 -8.22
C ALA A 260 2.18 13.98 -9.02
N LEU A 261 1.64 15.11 -9.45
CA LEU A 261 0.43 15.15 -10.30
C LEU A 261 0.71 14.57 -11.69
N ALA A 262 1.79 14.99 -12.36
CA ALA A 262 2.16 14.44 -13.66
C ALA A 262 2.39 12.92 -13.60
N THR A 263 3.01 12.44 -12.52
CA THR A 263 3.18 11.00 -12.30
C THR A 263 1.83 10.29 -12.15
N ALA A 264 0.89 10.84 -11.38
CA ALA A 264 -0.45 10.27 -11.22
C ALA A 264 -1.18 10.18 -12.57
N GLU A 265 -1.12 11.24 -13.37
CA GLU A 265 -1.73 11.29 -14.71
C GLU A 265 -1.10 10.26 -15.66
N ARG A 266 0.23 10.17 -15.72
CA ARG A 266 0.92 9.19 -16.58
C ARG A 266 0.60 7.75 -16.20
N GLN A 267 0.55 7.44 -14.92
CA GLN A 267 0.22 6.10 -14.47
C GLN A 267 -1.24 5.74 -14.73
N GLN A 268 -2.17 6.68 -14.52
CA GLN A 268 -3.58 6.52 -14.84
C GLN A 268 -3.79 6.33 -16.34
N TRP A 269 -3.13 7.15 -17.16
CA TRP A 269 -3.19 7.09 -18.63
C TRP A 269 -2.81 5.70 -19.17
N LEU A 270 -1.70 5.11 -18.68
CA LEU A 270 -1.27 3.81 -19.20
C LEU A 270 -2.32 2.71 -18.93
N VAL A 271 -2.87 2.65 -17.72
CA VAL A 271 -3.88 1.59 -17.40
C VAL A 271 -5.20 1.81 -18.13
N GLU A 272 -5.57 3.05 -18.42
CA GLU A 272 -6.76 3.35 -19.24
C GLU A 272 -6.55 2.94 -20.69
N ARG A 273 -5.38 3.21 -21.28
CA ARG A 273 -5.01 2.78 -22.62
C ARG A 273 -4.99 1.26 -22.75
N LEU A 274 -4.39 0.56 -21.77
CA LEU A 274 -4.37 -0.90 -21.74
C LEU A 274 -5.80 -1.47 -21.66
N ALA A 275 -6.64 -0.89 -20.81
CA ALA A 275 -8.03 -1.33 -20.69
C ALA A 275 -8.84 -1.11 -21.99
N ALA A 276 -8.63 0.02 -22.67
CA ALA A 276 -9.25 0.31 -23.97
C ALA A 276 -8.80 -0.69 -25.04
N ALA A 277 -7.53 -1.10 -25.04
CA ALA A 277 -6.98 -2.13 -25.91
C ALA A 277 -7.32 -3.58 -25.48
N GLY A 278 -8.13 -3.78 -24.44
CA GLY A 278 -8.49 -5.11 -23.92
C GLY A 278 -7.33 -5.87 -23.27
N MET A 279 -6.24 -5.17 -22.92
CA MET A 279 -5.02 -5.75 -22.37
C MET A 279 -5.04 -5.70 -20.84
N THR A 280 -4.64 -6.80 -20.22
CA THR A 280 -4.46 -6.90 -18.76
C THR A 280 -3.14 -7.57 -18.45
N TYR A 281 -2.45 -7.10 -17.41
CA TYR A 281 -1.22 -7.70 -16.92
C TYR A 281 -1.38 -8.05 -15.44
N ARG A 282 -0.81 -9.20 -15.04
CA ARG A 282 -0.86 -9.70 -13.66
C ARG A 282 0.53 -10.04 -13.16
N THR A 283 0.74 -9.87 -11.88
CA THR A 283 2.00 -10.24 -11.21
C THR A 283 2.34 -11.72 -11.49
N GLY A 284 3.58 -11.97 -11.92
CA GLY A 284 4.06 -13.32 -12.23
C GLY A 284 3.89 -13.76 -13.68
N GLU A 285 3.20 -12.99 -14.51
CA GLU A 285 3.14 -13.25 -15.96
C GLU A 285 4.40 -12.66 -16.66
N PRO A 286 4.87 -13.29 -17.76
CA PRO A 286 5.94 -12.72 -18.57
C PRO A 286 5.57 -11.34 -19.09
N PHE A 287 6.46 -10.37 -18.94
CA PHE A 287 6.25 -8.99 -19.39
C PHE A 287 7.36 -8.54 -20.31
N ALA A 288 6.99 -7.90 -21.42
CA ALA A 288 7.91 -7.30 -22.37
C ALA A 288 7.38 -5.91 -22.76
N TRP A 289 8.04 -4.86 -22.32
CA TRP A 289 7.62 -3.48 -22.58
C TRP A 289 7.54 -3.12 -24.07
N ARG A 290 8.40 -3.72 -24.91
CA ARG A 290 8.37 -3.50 -26.36
C ARG A 290 7.09 -4.03 -26.99
N ALA A 291 6.65 -5.21 -26.59
CA ALA A 291 5.38 -5.80 -27.06
C ALA A 291 4.18 -4.95 -26.62
N LEU A 292 4.20 -4.44 -25.38
CA LEU A 292 3.19 -3.50 -24.90
C LEU A 292 3.17 -2.21 -25.74
N ALA A 293 4.33 -1.61 -26.01
CA ALA A 293 4.45 -0.39 -26.82
C ALA A 293 3.93 -0.58 -28.25
N ASP A 294 4.27 -1.71 -28.88
CA ASP A 294 3.83 -2.05 -30.23
C ASP A 294 2.30 -2.24 -30.30
N ALA A 295 1.72 -2.90 -29.29
CA ALA A 295 0.27 -3.10 -29.19
C ALA A 295 -0.49 -1.76 -29.02
N LEU A 296 -0.01 -0.85 -28.17
CA LEU A 296 -0.60 0.47 -28.00
C LEU A 296 -0.52 1.32 -29.28
N ALA A 297 0.59 1.21 -30.04
CA ALA A 297 0.76 1.92 -31.30
C ALA A 297 -0.13 1.38 -32.44
N GLN A 298 -0.53 0.10 -32.38
CA GLN A 298 -1.46 -0.50 -33.33
C GLN A 298 -2.91 -0.04 -33.07
N ASP A 299 -3.32 0.01 -31.81
CA ASP A 299 -4.64 0.49 -31.39
C ASP A 299 -4.90 1.93 -31.86
N GLU A 300 -3.91 2.83 -31.73
CA GLU A 300 -4.01 4.21 -32.22
C GLU A 300 -4.13 4.33 -33.75
N ARG A 301 -3.64 3.35 -34.50
CA ARG A 301 -3.76 3.33 -35.95
C ARG A 301 -5.08 2.76 -36.47
N GLY A 302 -5.70 1.87 -35.68
CA GLY A 302 -7.02 1.29 -35.94
C GLY A 302 -8.17 2.27 -35.72
N ASP A 303 -7.99 3.28 -34.89
CA ASP A 303 -8.99 4.31 -34.57
C ASP A 303 -8.91 5.58 -35.45
N ARG A 304 -8.03 5.62 -36.46
CA ARG A 304 -8.02 6.73 -37.44
C ARG A 304 -8.94 6.36 -38.60
N PRO A 305 -10.06 7.11 -38.79
CA PRO A 305 -10.95 6.93 -39.93
C PRO A 305 -10.26 7.22 -41.26
#